data_11288e5681560d1024de2d3d6905651e
#
_entry.id   11288e5681560d1024de2d3d6905651e
#
_cell.length_a   1.000
_cell.length_b   1.000
_cell.length_c   1.000
_cell.angle_alpha   90.00
_cell.angle_beta   90.00
_cell.angle_gamma   90.00
#
_symmetry.space_group_name_H-M   'P 1'
#
loop_
_entity.id
_entity.type
_entity.pdbx_description
1 polymer ?
#
loop_
_entity_poly.entity_id
_entity_poly.type
_entity_poly.pdbx_seq_one_letter_code
_entity_poly.pdbx_strand_id
1 'polypeptide(L)'
;MKALAIINNLNYKIDERCIFKNFSLRVNVNEITEIRGRNGSGKTTILKILCREISNNLSNSSSQDNAIAYLGHQNALIEELTFKQNFSLNLLDINKPLAKQMNIFHLRNQKINNLSFGEKRKIALLRIFQSQTKLWIMDEPFSGLDADSVATIKELFFQHIENKGTILLSNHQETISNSSKVQLEDLSE
;
A
#
# COMPACT_ATOMS: atom_id res chain seq x y z
N MET A 1 0.68 5.71 22.47
CA MET A 1 0.09 5.07 21.28
C MET A 1 0.48 3.59 21.25
N LYS A 2 -0.43 2.71 20.85
CA LYS A 2 -0.16 1.27 20.73
C LYS A 2 0.68 1.03 19.47
N ALA A 3 1.80 0.32 19.57
CA ALA A 3 2.59 -0.08 18.42
C ALA A 3 1.91 -1.25 17.68
N LEU A 4 1.90 -1.18 16.35
CA LEU A 4 1.50 -2.27 15.46
C LEU A 4 2.70 -3.20 15.21
N ALA A 5 3.86 -2.61 14.92
CA ALA A 5 5.11 -3.31 14.72
C ALA A 5 6.28 -2.50 15.25
N ILE A 6 7.31 -3.20 15.73
CA ILE A 6 8.57 -2.62 16.17
C ILE A 6 9.70 -3.47 15.56
N ILE A 7 10.57 -2.82 14.82
CA ILE A 7 11.82 -3.40 14.33
C ILE A 7 12.95 -2.74 15.10
N ASN A 8 13.84 -3.52 15.66
CA ASN A 8 15.01 -3.04 16.40
C ASN A 8 16.29 -3.58 15.76
N ASN A 9 17.23 -2.68 15.48
CA ASN A 9 18.59 -3.01 15.02
C ASN A 9 18.62 -3.97 13.83
N LEU A 10 17.72 -3.75 12.85
CA LEU A 10 17.66 -4.57 11.62
C LEU A 10 18.96 -4.40 10.84
N ASN A 11 19.63 -5.52 10.56
CA ASN A 11 20.70 -5.63 9.61
C ASN A 11 20.23 -6.54 8.49
N TYR A 12 20.19 -6.03 7.26
CA TYR A 12 19.65 -6.77 6.13
C TYR A 12 20.50 -6.54 4.89
N LYS A 13 20.86 -7.62 4.22
CA LYS A 13 21.64 -7.60 2.98
C LYS A 13 20.88 -8.34 1.89
N ILE A 14 21.06 -7.89 0.66
CA ILE A 14 20.68 -8.62 -0.55
C ILE A 14 22.00 -8.86 -1.29
N ASP A 15 22.37 -10.11 -1.45
CA ASP A 15 23.69 -10.52 -1.91
C ASP A 15 24.78 -9.87 -1.04
N GLU A 16 25.71 -9.11 -1.64
CA GLU A 16 26.76 -8.39 -0.91
C GLU A 16 26.36 -6.97 -0.50
N ARG A 17 25.25 -6.44 -1.03
CA ARG A 17 24.80 -5.07 -0.77
C ARG A 17 24.10 -4.97 0.59
N CYS A 18 24.59 -4.10 1.46
CA CYS A 18 23.92 -3.75 2.71
C CYS A 18 22.71 -2.84 2.40
N ILE A 19 21.51 -3.28 2.75
CA ILE A 19 20.27 -2.50 2.58
C ILE A 19 19.92 -1.77 3.87
N PHE A 20 20.06 -2.45 5.03
CA PHE A 20 19.85 -1.84 6.35
C PHE A 20 21.00 -2.20 7.27
N LYS A 21 21.43 -1.21 8.07
CA LYS A 21 22.45 -1.37 9.12
C LYS A 21 21.93 -0.70 10.39
N ASN A 22 21.73 -1.50 11.44
CA ASN A 22 21.19 -1.04 12.73
C ASN A 22 19.90 -0.22 12.61
N PHE A 23 19.08 -0.52 11.60
CA PHE A 23 17.85 0.20 11.32
C PHE A 23 16.76 -0.16 12.34
N SER A 24 16.12 0.87 12.89
CA SER A 24 15.01 0.69 13.82
C SER A 24 13.79 1.46 13.35
N LEU A 25 12.62 0.87 13.50
CA LEU A 25 11.35 1.43 13.05
C LEU A 25 10.23 1.05 14.01
N ARG A 26 9.39 2.02 14.32
CA ARG A 26 8.13 1.82 15.05
C ARG A 26 6.96 2.25 14.17
N VAL A 27 6.00 1.37 13.98
CA VAL A 27 4.72 1.64 13.30
C VAL A 27 3.62 1.60 14.36
N ASN A 28 2.81 2.65 14.44
CA ASN A 28 1.71 2.72 15.38
C ASN A 28 0.37 2.42 14.69
N VAL A 29 -0.64 2.01 15.47
CA VAL A 29 -2.01 1.84 14.98
C VAL A 29 -2.70 3.19 14.77
N ASN A 30 -3.68 3.23 13.88
CA ASN A 30 -4.53 4.38 13.59
C ASN A 30 -3.76 5.62 13.10
N GLU A 31 -2.68 5.43 12.38
CA GLU A 31 -1.94 6.50 11.73
C GLU A 31 -1.48 6.11 10.32
N ILE A 32 -1.03 7.12 9.58
CA ILE A 32 -0.33 6.93 8.31
C ILE A 32 1.16 6.99 8.58
N THR A 33 1.89 5.92 8.24
CA THR A 33 3.35 5.90 8.27
C THR A 33 3.90 5.89 6.84
N GLU A 34 4.67 6.91 6.49
CA GLU A 34 5.34 7.04 5.19
C GLU A 34 6.80 6.60 5.29
N ILE A 35 7.17 5.60 4.52
CA ILE A 35 8.57 5.23 4.30
C ILE A 35 9.11 6.04 3.12
N ARG A 36 10.06 6.91 3.39
CA ARG A 36 10.67 7.81 2.40
C ARG A 36 12.12 7.45 2.14
N GLY A 37 12.62 7.81 0.97
CA GLY A 37 14.01 7.57 0.57
C GLY A 37 14.15 7.54 -0.94
N ARG A 38 15.38 7.61 -1.43
CA ARG A 38 15.72 7.54 -2.87
C ARG A 38 15.33 6.19 -3.46
N ASN A 39 15.31 6.10 -4.78
CA ASN A 39 15.13 4.81 -5.46
C ASN A 39 16.31 3.90 -5.10
N GLY A 40 16.02 2.65 -4.77
CA GLY A 40 17.01 1.69 -4.32
C GLY A 40 17.35 1.73 -2.81
N SER A 41 16.81 2.66 -2.03
CA SER A 41 17.06 2.73 -0.56
C SER A 41 16.41 1.63 0.27
N GLY A 42 15.68 0.69 -0.34
CA GLY A 42 15.05 -0.42 0.38
C GLY A 42 13.60 -0.21 0.80
N LYS A 43 12.88 0.81 0.29
CA LYS A 43 11.46 1.06 0.63
C LYS A 43 10.58 -0.18 0.45
N THR A 44 10.61 -0.79 -0.72
CA THR A 44 9.86 -2.04 -0.99
C THR A 44 10.29 -3.17 -0.05
N THR A 45 11.58 -3.27 0.25
CA THR A 45 12.14 -4.32 1.12
C THR A 45 11.61 -4.18 2.54
N ILE A 46 11.63 -2.96 3.11
CA ILE A 46 11.12 -2.76 4.47
C ILE A 46 9.61 -2.98 4.55
N LEU A 47 8.83 -2.58 3.52
CA LEU A 47 7.40 -2.88 3.48
C LEU A 47 7.11 -4.38 3.49
N LYS A 48 7.90 -5.18 2.73
CA LYS A 48 7.78 -6.65 2.73
C LYS A 48 8.16 -7.27 4.07
N ILE A 49 9.22 -6.78 4.70
CA ILE A 49 9.64 -7.24 6.04
C ILE A 49 8.54 -6.95 7.05
N LEU A 50 8.02 -5.73 7.08
CA LEU A 50 6.93 -5.34 7.97
C LEU A 50 5.65 -6.14 7.72
N CYS A 51 5.28 -6.37 6.46
CA CYS A 51 4.14 -7.21 6.11
C CYS A 51 4.29 -8.62 6.70
N ARG A 52 5.47 -9.23 6.59
CA ARG A 52 5.75 -10.56 7.14
C ARG A 52 5.73 -10.57 8.67
N GLU A 53 6.38 -9.61 9.32
CA GLU A 53 6.41 -9.49 10.78
C GLU A 53 5.02 -9.31 11.37
N ILE A 54 4.22 -8.41 10.77
CA ILE A 54 2.85 -8.18 11.20
C ILE A 54 2.00 -9.43 10.98
N SER A 55 2.09 -10.10 9.83
CA SER A 55 1.38 -11.35 9.55
C SER A 55 1.71 -12.45 10.55
N ASN A 56 3.00 -12.62 10.90
CA ASN A 56 3.43 -13.61 11.90
C ASN A 56 2.85 -13.31 13.28
N ASN A 57 2.83 -12.04 13.68
CA ASN A 57 2.25 -11.63 14.97
C ASN A 57 0.72 -11.80 14.99
N LEU A 58 0.04 -11.61 13.85
CA LEU A 58 -1.39 -11.78 13.71
C LEU A 58 -1.82 -13.25 13.70
N SER A 59 -1.02 -14.15 13.15
CA SER A 59 -1.28 -15.60 13.13
C SER A 59 -1.37 -16.21 14.53
N ASN A 60 -0.79 -15.55 15.52
CA ASN A 60 -0.83 -15.93 16.93
C ASN A 60 -2.06 -15.35 17.68
N SER A 61 -2.90 -14.57 17.02
CA SER A 61 -4.10 -13.97 17.59
C SER A 61 -5.35 -14.51 16.91
N SER A 62 -6.32 -14.99 17.69
CA SER A 62 -7.54 -15.66 17.21
C SER A 62 -8.61 -14.74 16.60
N SER A 63 -8.30 -13.49 16.24
CA SER A 63 -9.26 -12.53 15.71
C SER A 63 -9.14 -12.39 14.18
N GLN A 64 -10.27 -12.55 13.48
CA GLN A 64 -10.40 -12.33 12.03
C GLN A 64 -10.16 -10.87 11.59
N ASP A 65 -10.05 -9.92 12.53
CA ASP A 65 -9.84 -8.48 12.27
C ASP A 65 -8.41 -8.13 11.78
N ASN A 66 -7.57 -9.11 11.56
CA ASN A 66 -6.13 -8.93 11.36
C ASN A 66 -5.66 -9.12 9.91
N ALA A 67 -6.57 -9.12 8.94
CA ALA A 67 -6.18 -9.23 7.53
C ALA A 67 -5.43 -7.97 7.08
N ILE A 68 -4.42 -8.17 6.23
CA ILE A 68 -3.63 -7.09 5.60
C ILE A 68 -4.06 -6.97 4.14
N ALA A 69 -4.38 -5.77 3.69
CA ALA A 69 -4.47 -5.48 2.28
C ALA A 69 -3.13 -4.94 1.78
N TYR A 70 -2.50 -5.66 0.86
CA TYR A 70 -1.18 -5.32 0.33
C TYR A 70 -1.24 -4.95 -1.15
N LEU A 71 -0.68 -3.78 -1.49
CA LEU A 71 -0.42 -3.35 -2.86
C LEU A 71 1.09 -3.20 -3.06
N GLY A 72 1.66 -4.07 -3.86
CA GLY A 72 3.06 -3.98 -4.25
C GLY A 72 3.31 -2.95 -5.36
N HIS A 73 4.56 -2.89 -5.83
CA HIS A 73 4.95 -2.06 -6.96
C HIS A 73 4.17 -2.45 -8.23
N GLN A 74 3.99 -3.75 -8.48
CA GLN A 74 3.14 -4.26 -9.56
C GLN A 74 1.66 -4.26 -9.13
N ASN A 75 0.78 -3.93 -10.08
CA ASN A 75 -0.65 -3.83 -9.81
C ASN A 75 -1.36 -5.19 -9.61
N ALA A 76 -0.70 -6.30 -9.92
CA ALA A 76 -1.22 -7.66 -9.84
C ALA A 76 -2.59 -7.79 -10.55
N LEU A 77 -2.67 -7.33 -11.79
CA LEU A 77 -3.80 -7.43 -12.69
C LEU A 77 -3.43 -8.32 -13.88
N ILE A 78 -4.38 -9.11 -14.35
CA ILE A 78 -4.23 -9.95 -15.54
C ILE A 78 -4.59 -9.09 -16.76
N GLU A 79 -3.62 -8.83 -17.61
CA GLU A 79 -3.69 -7.90 -18.73
C GLU A 79 -4.74 -8.27 -19.79
N GLU A 80 -4.93 -9.57 -20.04
CA GLU A 80 -5.86 -10.12 -21.04
C GLU A 80 -7.34 -10.06 -20.61
N LEU A 81 -7.59 -9.88 -19.31
CA LEU A 81 -8.92 -9.84 -18.76
C LEU A 81 -9.44 -8.39 -18.64
N THR A 82 -10.76 -8.25 -18.62
CA THR A 82 -11.37 -6.97 -18.31
C THR A 82 -11.21 -6.62 -16.82
N PHE A 83 -11.38 -5.34 -16.47
CA PHE A 83 -11.41 -4.91 -15.09
C PHE A 83 -12.44 -5.73 -14.27
N LYS A 84 -13.67 -5.91 -14.78
CA LYS A 84 -14.69 -6.72 -14.11
C LYS A 84 -14.25 -8.17 -13.92
N GLN A 85 -13.64 -8.80 -14.92
CA GLN A 85 -13.16 -10.18 -14.82
C GLN A 85 -12.03 -10.32 -13.79
N ASN A 86 -11.09 -9.35 -13.70
CA ASN A 86 -10.06 -9.36 -12.68
C ASN A 86 -10.63 -9.35 -11.25
N PHE A 87 -11.74 -8.66 -11.03
CA PHE A 87 -12.42 -8.66 -9.73
C PHE A 87 -13.14 -9.98 -9.49
N SER A 88 -13.89 -10.48 -10.47
CA SER A 88 -14.62 -11.75 -10.35
C SER A 88 -13.72 -12.95 -10.06
N LEU A 89 -12.48 -13.00 -10.59
CA LEU A 89 -11.52 -14.06 -10.27
C LEU A 89 -11.15 -14.12 -8.79
N ASN A 90 -11.21 -12.98 -8.10
CA ASN A 90 -10.95 -12.90 -6.67
C ASN A 90 -12.25 -12.97 -5.83
N LEU A 91 -13.35 -13.41 -6.43
CA LEU A 91 -14.68 -13.46 -5.81
C LEU A 91 -15.12 -12.09 -5.26
N LEU A 92 -14.69 -11.01 -5.92
CA LEU A 92 -15.01 -9.63 -5.55
C LEU A 92 -15.96 -9.03 -6.57
N ASP A 93 -16.96 -8.30 -6.08
CA ASP A 93 -17.73 -7.36 -6.89
C ASP A 93 -17.08 -5.97 -6.88
N ILE A 94 -17.25 -5.23 -7.97
CA ILE A 94 -16.79 -3.85 -8.03
C ILE A 94 -17.68 -2.98 -7.15
N ASN A 95 -17.12 -2.38 -6.12
CA ASN A 95 -17.81 -1.35 -5.34
C ASN A 95 -18.11 -0.14 -6.23
N LYS A 96 -19.33 -0.07 -6.77
CA LYS A 96 -19.74 0.93 -7.76
C LYS A 96 -19.63 2.37 -7.26
N PRO A 97 -20.07 2.73 -6.04
CA PRO A 97 -19.88 4.07 -5.50
C PRO A 97 -18.42 4.48 -5.46
N LEU A 98 -17.55 3.65 -4.92
CA LEU A 98 -16.12 3.91 -4.79
C LEU A 98 -15.43 3.98 -6.16
N ALA A 99 -15.75 3.07 -7.09
CA ALA A 99 -15.21 3.10 -8.44
C ALA A 99 -15.65 4.35 -9.23
N LYS A 100 -16.83 4.91 -8.94
CA LYS A 100 -17.27 6.20 -9.50
C LYS A 100 -16.50 7.37 -8.89
N GLN A 101 -16.30 7.39 -7.58
CA GLN A 101 -15.49 8.39 -6.88
C GLN A 101 -14.07 8.44 -7.45
N MET A 102 -13.47 7.28 -7.73
CA MET A 102 -12.14 7.15 -8.34
C MET A 102 -12.13 7.37 -9.87
N ASN A 103 -13.28 7.69 -10.47
CA ASN A 103 -13.46 7.89 -11.91
C ASN A 103 -12.96 6.72 -12.79
N ILE A 104 -13.23 5.48 -12.39
CA ILE A 104 -12.84 4.26 -13.13
C ILE A 104 -14.00 3.31 -13.44
N PHE A 105 -15.21 3.54 -12.92
CA PHE A 105 -16.34 2.62 -13.13
C PHE A 105 -16.70 2.42 -14.61
N HIS A 106 -16.51 3.44 -15.45
CA HIS A 106 -16.76 3.38 -16.89
C HIS A 106 -15.83 2.39 -17.62
N LEU A 107 -14.67 2.08 -17.05
CA LEU A 107 -13.65 1.17 -17.59
C LEU A 107 -13.96 -0.32 -17.35
N ARG A 108 -15.02 -0.66 -16.60
CA ARG A 108 -15.28 -2.01 -16.07
C ARG A 108 -15.31 -3.13 -17.12
N ASN A 109 -15.68 -2.82 -18.36
CA ASN A 109 -15.74 -3.77 -19.48
C ASN A 109 -14.50 -3.70 -20.39
N GLN A 110 -13.55 -2.83 -20.11
CA GLN A 110 -12.31 -2.72 -20.89
C GLN A 110 -11.29 -3.72 -20.37
N LYS A 111 -10.49 -4.29 -21.29
CA LYS A 111 -9.34 -5.13 -20.94
C LYS A 111 -8.25 -4.28 -20.30
N ILE A 112 -7.55 -4.86 -19.33
CA ILE A 112 -6.51 -4.16 -18.58
C ILE A 112 -5.37 -3.68 -19.50
N ASN A 113 -4.98 -4.45 -20.52
CA ASN A 113 -3.92 -4.06 -21.45
C ASN A 113 -4.23 -2.75 -22.22
N ASN A 114 -5.50 -2.39 -22.39
CA ASN A 114 -5.93 -1.17 -23.08
C ASN A 114 -5.94 0.08 -22.16
N LEU A 115 -5.63 -0.08 -20.88
CA LEU A 115 -5.69 0.99 -19.90
C LEU A 115 -4.32 1.63 -19.68
N SER A 116 -4.32 2.92 -19.37
CA SER A 116 -3.11 3.64 -18.94
C SER A 116 -2.56 3.08 -17.62
N PHE A 117 -1.31 3.38 -17.32
CA PHE A 117 -0.69 2.96 -16.07
C PHE A 117 -1.45 3.51 -14.85
N GLY A 118 -1.87 4.78 -14.88
CA GLY A 118 -2.64 5.40 -13.79
C GLY A 118 -4.03 4.77 -13.60
N GLU A 119 -4.73 4.40 -14.69
CA GLU A 119 -6.00 3.68 -14.60
C GLU A 119 -5.82 2.29 -13.99
N LYS A 120 -4.79 1.54 -14.41
CA LYS A 120 -4.42 0.26 -13.80
C LYS A 120 -4.10 0.43 -12.32
N ARG A 121 -3.38 1.50 -11.94
CA ARG A 121 -3.05 1.80 -10.55
C ARG A 121 -4.30 2.07 -9.72
N LYS A 122 -5.23 2.87 -10.23
CA LYS A 122 -6.52 3.13 -9.58
C LYS A 122 -7.35 1.85 -9.40
N ILE A 123 -7.37 0.96 -10.38
CA ILE A 123 -8.07 -0.33 -10.29
C ILE A 123 -7.43 -1.22 -9.20
N ALA A 124 -6.11 -1.26 -9.12
CA ALA A 124 -5.42 -2.01 -8.07
C ALA A 124 -5.68 -1.42 -6.67
N LEU A 125 -5.69 -0.09 -6.55
CA LEU A 125 -6.05 0.61 -5.31
C LEU A 125 -7.51 0.36 -4.89
N LEU A 126 -8.45 0.28 -5.84
CA LEU A 126 -9.84 -0.04 -5.54
C LEU A 126 -9.98 -1.36 -4.77
N ARG A 127 -9.18 -2.39 -5.10
CA ARG A 127 -9.16 -3.66 -4.35
C ARG A 127 -8.78 -3.47 -2.89
N ILE A 128 -7.80 -2.58 -2.64
CA ILE A 128 -7.38 -2.25 -1.27
C ILE A 128 -8.50 -1.51 -0.54
N PHE A 129 -9.03 -0.47 -1.15
CA PHE A 129 -10.01 0.42 -0.50
C PHE A 129 -11.36 -0.24 -0.21
N GLN A 130 -11.78 -1.19 -1.05
CA GLN A 130 -13.01 -1.94 -0.80
C GLN A 130 -12.80 -3.16 0.12
N SER A 131 -11.54 -3.48 0.48
CA SER A 131 -11.27 -4.50 1.48
C SER A 131 -11.74 -4.01 2.85
N GLN A 132 -12.26 -4.89 3.67
CA GLN A 132 -12.67 -4.55 5.05
C GLN A 132 -11.51 -4.65 6.05
N THR A 133 -10.26 -4.65 5.56
CA THR A 133 -9.08 -4.79 6.40
C THR A 133 -8.74 -3.48 7.10
N LYS A 134 -8.26 -3.58 8.34
CA LYS A 134 -7.83 -2.41 9.11
C LYS A 134 -6.42 -1.93 8.76
N LEU A 135 -5.61 -2.77 8.12
CA LEU A 135 -4.25 -2.42 7.75
C LEU A 135 -4.07 -2.45 6.23
N TRP A 136 -3.69 -1.30 5.68
CA TRP A 136 -3.27 -1.16 4.29
C TRP A 136 -1.77 -0.95 4.21
N ILE A 137 -1.11 -1.78 3.42
CA ILE A 137 0.33 -1.64 3.10
C ILE A 137 0.46 -1.41 1.59
N MET A 138 1.07 -0.31 1.19
CA MET A 138 1.12 0.10 -0.22
C MET A 138 2.50 0.58 -0.63
N ASP A 139 2.99 0.07 -1.75
CA ASP A 139 4.26 0.50 -2.34
C ASP A 139 3.99 1.52 -3.45
N GLU A 140 4.39 2.77 -3.23
CA GLU A 140 4.24 3.92 -4.14
C GLU A 140 2.80 4.11 -4.69
N PRO A 141 1.77 4.25 -3.83
CA PRO A 141 0.37 4.25 -4.27
C PRO A 141 0.01 5.35 -5.25
N PHE A 142 0.75 6.46 -5.28
CA PHE A 142 0.49 7.63 -6.13
C PHE A 142 1.18 7.58 -7.48
N SER A 143 1.99 6.55 -7.76
CA SER A 143 2.76 6.46 -8.99
C SER A 143 1.88 6.48 -10.24
N GLY A 144 2.16 7.40 -11.16
CA GLY A 144 1.46 7.56 -12.45
C GLY A 144 0.06 8.14 -12.36
N LEU A 145 -0.31 8.75 -11.23
CA LEU A 145 -1.61 9.39 -11.03
C LEU A 145 -1.52 10.91 -11.28
N ASP A 146 -2.62 11.46 -11.79
CA ASP A 146 -2.83 12.89 -11.88
C ASP A 146 -3.19 13.51 -10.51
N ALA A 147 -3.14 14.84 -10.41
CA ALA A 147 -3.37 15.56 -9.17
C ALA A 147 -4.75 15.31 -8.56
N ASP A 148 -5.79 15.23 -9.39
CA ASP A 148 -7.17 14.99 -8.93
C ASP A 148 -7.32 13.58 -8.36
N SER A 149 -6.71 12.58 -9.00
CA SER A 149 -6.67 11.21 -8.49
C SER A 149 -5.91 11.11 -7.18
N VAL A 150 -4.77 11.80 -7.06
CA VAL A 150 -4.00 11.89 -5.81
C VAL A 150 -4.83 12.49 -4.68
N ALA A 151 -5.54 13.59 -4.95
CA ALA A 151 -6.42 14.23 -3.96
C ALA A 151 -7.52 13.26 -3.49
N THR A 152 -8.20 12.60 -4.42
CA THR A 152 -9.24 11.59 -4.11
C THR A 152 -8.69 10.44 -3.24
N ILE A 153 -7.50 9.94 -3.54
CA ILE A 153 -6.88 8.86 -2.78
C ILE A 153 -6.50 9.32 -1.36
N LYS A 154 -5.99 10.55 -1.22
CA LYS A 154 -5.68 11.11 0.10
C LYS A 154 -6.94 11.24 0.97
N GLU A 155 -8.08 11.64 0.39
CA GLU A 155 -9.36 11.64 1.11
C GLU A 155 -9.76 10.25 1.60
N LEU A 156 -9.62 9.23 0.75
CA LEU A 156 -9.91 7.83 1.12
C LEU A 156 -8.96 7.34 2.23
N PHE A 157 -7.71 7.78 2.24
CA PHE A 157 -6.77 7.50 3.33
C PHE A 157 -7.25 8.10 4.65
N PHE A 158 -7.66 9.36 4.66
CA PHE A 158 -8.16 10.01 5.87
C PHE A 158 -9.43 9.34 6.39
N GLN A 159 -10.37 9.01 5.51
CA GLN A 159 -11.57 8.25 5.87
C GLN A 159 -11.23 6.90 6.52
N HIS A 160 -10.20 6.21 6.01
CA HIS A 160 -9.75 4.95 6.60
C HIS A 160 -9.18 5.14 8.01
N ILE A 161 -8.38 6.20 8.23
CA ILE A 161 -7.84 6.53 9.56
C ILE A 161 -8.96 6.90 10.54
N GLU A 162 -9.95 7.69 10.13
CA GLU A 162 -11.12 8.03 10.93
C GLU A 162 -11.90 6.77 11.37
N ASN A 163 -11.94 5.76 10.50
CA ASN A 163 -12.52 4.43 10.78
C ASN A 163 -11.57 3.49 11.54
N LYS A 164 -10.57 4.03 12.26
CA LYS A 164 -9.58 3.27 13.04
C LYS A 164 -8.71 2.33 12.19
N GLY A 165 -8.51 2.68 10.93
CA GLY A 165 -7.56 2.00 10.06
C GLY A 165 -6.12 2.45 10.30
N THR A 166 -5.19 1.74 9.73
CA THR A 166 -3.75 2.03 9.75
C THR A 166 -3.20 1.90 8.33
N ILE A 167 -2.37 2.85 7.94
CA ILE A 167 -1.76 2.85 6.60
C ILE A 167 -0.25 2.90 6.75
N LEU A 168 0.43 2.01 6.04
CA LEU A 168 1.87 2.00 5.87
C LEU A 168 2.16 2.06 4.37
N LEU A 169 2.91 3.06 3.92
CA LEU A 169 3.20 3.20 2.50
C LEU A 169 4.61 3.69 2.23
N SER A 170 5.16 3.32 1.07
CA SER A 170 6.32 4.01 0.52
C SER A 170 5.86 5.23 -0.28
N ASN A 171 6.61 6.31 -0.15
CA ASN A 171 6.30 7.56 -0.85
C ASN A 171 7.58 8.38 -1.04
N HIS A 172 7.71 9.09 -2.16
CA HIS A 172 8.88 9.94 -2.41
C HIS A 172 8.53 11.34 -2.94
N GLN A 173 7.38 11.53 -3.56
CA GLN A 173 6.99 12.81 -4.18
C GLN A 173 5.86 13.52 -3.44
N GLU A 174 4.83 12.77 -3.06
CA GLU A 174 3.63 13.34 -2.50
C GLU A 174 3.79 13.71 -1.01
N THR A 175 3.06 14.74 -0.60
CA THR A 175 2.95 15.10 0.82
C THR A 175 1.59 14.67 1.37
N ILE A 176 1.60 13.93 2.48
CA ILE A 176 0.39 13.56 3.22
C ILE A 176 0.42 14.31 4.56
N SER A 177 -0.66 15.03 4.85
CA SER A 177 -0.79 15.75 6.13
C SER A 177 -0.93 14.77 7.29
N ASN A 178 -0.39 15.11 8.45
CA ASN A 178 -0.52 14.32 9.68
C ASN A 178 -0.01 12.88 9.56
N SER A 179 1.01 12.63 8.73
CA SER A 179 1.68 11.34 8.62
C SER A 179 2.97 11.31 9.43
N SER A 180 3.30 10.16 10.00
CA SER A 180 4.62 9.86 10.53
C SER A 180 5.56 9.53 9.38
N LYS A 181 6.73 10.16 9.32
CA LYS A 181 7.70 9.97 8.23
C LYS A 181 8.94 9.26 8.73
N VAL A 182 9.32 8.20 8.02
CA VAL A 182 10.54 7.43 8.25
C VAL A 182 11.44 7.58 7.04
N GLN A 183 12.57 8.23 7.22
CA GLN A 183 13.55 8.45 6.15
C GLN A 183 14.52 7.27 6.11
N LEU A 184 14.62 6.61 4.96
CA LEU A 184 15.67 5.62 4.70
C LEU A 184 16.90 6.32 4.16
N GLU A 185 18.05 5.97 4.73
CA GLU A 185 19.36 6.37 4.23
C GLU A 185 19.79 5.44 3.08
N ASP A 186 20.49 5.99 2.12
CA ASP A 186 21.11 5.20 1.06
C ASP A 186 22.48 4.73 1.56
N LEU A 187 22.63 3.43 1.79
CA LEU A 187 23.87 2.81 2.24
C LEU A 187 24.68 2.24 1.06
N SER A 188 24.47 2.74 -0.14
CA SER A 188 25.12 2.25 -1.38
C SER A 188 26.50 2.84 -1.63
N GLU A 189 27.28 3.17 -0.57
CA GLU A 189 28.72 3.46 -0.66
C GLU A 189 29.56 2.29 -0.17
#